data_0ab27e72a86c18410c32de5012089330
#
_entry.id   0ab27e72a86c18410c32de5012089330
#
_cell.length_a   1.000
_cell.length_b   1.000
_cell.length_c   1.000
_cell.angle_alpha   90.00
_cell.angle_beta   90.00
_cell.angle_gamma   90.00
#
_symmetry.space_group_name_H-M   'P 1'
#
loop_
_entity.id
_entity.type
_entity.pdbx_description
1 polymer ?
#
loop_
_entity_poly.entity_id
_entity_poly.type
_entity_poly.pdbx_seq_one_letter_code
_entity_poly.pdbx_strand_id
1 'polypeptide(L)'
;MRILVAAPPKTGNVWIKHILAALYDLRMLDPIPGRSALELKDFVNQKQFRDRSIFHQHFDAEPELFEAMKPVAPHVVTTNRNPYDTFVSLYFFAQRHKDAFPEAHPVSMMVGKPVEHPDVLTYLAEHFPTQLYMTEAWMDSGKSIIVSYEDLYNDPYATVERVARRIKAAPMGSIRKAVDASSADVLKKRGGYWDVHIRTATVGDWQSTLTQKHLKILRDSHADVIRKIGYEVV
;
A
#
# COMPACT_ATOMS: atom_id res chain seq x y z
N MET A 1 8.72 15.93 -12.68
CA MET A 1 7.66 15.36 -11.80
C MET A 1 8.22 14.15 -11.07
N ARG A 2 8.09 14.11 -9.78
CA ARG A 2 8.44 12.96 -8.94
C ARG A 2 7.22 12.53 -8.14
N ILE A 3 7.00 11.23 -8.03
CA ILE A 3 5.90 10.68 -7.23
C ILE A 3 6.45 9.64 -6.26
N LEU A 4 6.10 9.77 -4.99
CA LEU A 4 6.32 8.75 -3.96
C LEU A 4 4.98 8.14 -3.58
N VAL A 5 4.86 6.82 -3.68
CA VAL A 5 3.75 6.10 -3.08
C VAL A 5 4.21 5.61 -1.71
N ALA A 6 3.80 6.31 -0.65
CA ALA A 6 4.13 5.98 0.73
C ALA A 6 2.88 5.43 1.41
N ALA A 7 2.85 4.11 1.62
CA ALA A 7 1.66 3.44 2.10
C ALA A 7 2.02 2.11 2.81
N PRO A 8 1.17 1.60 3.70
CA PRO A 8 1.34 0.27 4.28
C PRO A 8 1.36 -0.83 3.23
N PRO A 9 1.99 -1.97 3.52
CA PRO A 9 1.94 -3.12 2.63
C PRO A 9 0.49 -3.59 2.37
N LYS A 10 0.25 -4.11 1.16
CA LYS A 10 -1.00 -4.77 0.75
C LYS A 10 -2.23 -3.86 0.62
N THR A 11 -2.06 -2.56 0.65
CA THR A 11 -3.13 -1.56 0.46
C THR A 11 -3.34 -1.12 -1.00
N GLY A 12 -2.64 -1.73 -1.99
CA GLY A 12 -2.78 -1.39 -3.41
C GLY A 12 -1.71 -0.43 -3.95
N ASN A 13 -0.65 -0.16 -3.17
CA ASN A 13 0.45 0.73 -3.53
C ASN A 13 1.12 0.39 -4.88
N VAL A 14 1.30 -0.89 -5.16
CA VAL A 14 1.87 -1.33 -6.44
C VAL A 14 0.93 -1.01 -7.60
N TRP A 15 -0.38 -1.20 -7.42
CA TRP A 15 -1.36 -0.96 -8.46
C TRP A 15 -1.44 0.53 -8.86
N ILE A 16 -1.64 1.42 -7.87
CA ILE A 16 -1.67 2.87 -8.13
C ILE A 16 -0.33 3.38 -8.70
N LYS A 17 0.81 2.84 -8.25
CA LYS A 17 2.13 3.16 -8.80
C LYS A 17 2.18 2.88 -10.31
N HIS A 18 1.69 1.72 -10.75
CA HIS A 18 1.69 1.36 -12.17
C HIS A 18 0.77 2.25 -13.01
N ILE A 19 -0.42 2.56 -12.50
CA ILE A 19 -1.36 3.48 -13.16
C ILE A 19 -0.71 4.85 -13.34
N LEU A 20 -0.14 5.42 -12.27
CA LEU A 20 0.48 6.75 -12.33
C LEU A 20 1.75 6.77 -13.18
N ALA A 21 2.53 5.69 -13.15
CA ALA A 21 3.68 5.55 -14.04
C ALA A 21 3.26 5.57 -15.51
N ALA A 22 2.22 4.82 -15.87
CA ALA A 22 1.68 4.80 -17.23
C ALA A 22 1.04 6.14 -17.64
N LEU A 23 0.29 6.78 -16.72
CA LEU A 23 -0.42 8.02 -16.98
C LEU A 23 0.53 9.19 -17.30
N TYR A 24 1.64 9.27 -16.57
CA TYR A 24 2.59 10.39 -16.67
C TYR A 24 3.91 10.02 -17.38
N ASP A 25 3.99 8.82 -17.93
CA ASP A 25 5.21 8.30 -18.55
C ASP A 25 6.43 8.46 -17.62
N LEU A 26 6.31 7.88 -16.41
CA LEU A 26 7.35 7.94 -15.39
C LEU A 26 8.17 6.65 -15.34
N ARG A 27 9.48 6.82 -15.16
CA ARG A 27 10.36 5.69 -14.86
C ARG A 27 10.05 5.16 -13.46
N MET A 28 9.73 3.89 -13.35
CA MET A 28 9.64 3.22 -12.06
C MET A 28 11.04 2.97 -11.53
N LEU A 29 11.26 3.37 -10.27
CA LEU A 29 12.48 3.09 -9.52
C LEU A 29 12.23 1.93 -8.58
N ASP A 30 13.30 1.19 -8.27
CA ASP A 30 13.27 0.17 -7.24
C ASP A 30 13.09 0.83 -5.85
N PRO A 31 12.48 0.12 -4.89
CA PRO A 31 12.44 0.57 -3.52
C PRO A 31 13.86 0.74 -2.98
N ILE A 32 14.08 1.76 -2.15
CA ILE A 32 15.37 1.92 -1.46
C ILE A 32 15.52 0.84 -0.37
N PRO A 33 16.75 0.48 0.03
CA PRO A 33 16.99 -0.64 0.93
C PRO A 33 16.31 -0.54 2.29
N GLY A 34 16.01 0.64 2.77
CA GLY A 34 15.42 0.85 4.08
C GLY A 34 14.13 1.67 4.06
N ARG A 35 13.65 2.01 5.26
CA ARG A 35 12.38 2.72 5.46
C ARG A 35 12.52 3.98 6.31
N SER A 36 13.76 4.41 6.60
CA SER A 36 14.02 5.58 7.42
C SER A 36 14.11 6.86 6.59
N ALA A 37 13.88 7.99 7.25
CA ALA A 37 14.10 9.30 6.67
C ALA A 37 15.56 9.52 6.24
N LEU A 38 16.54 8.91 6.95
CA LEU A 38 17.95 9.01 6.61
C LEU A 38 18.25 8.37 5.25
N GLU A 39 17.75 7.17 5.01
CA GLU A 39 17.94 6.47 3.74
C GLU A 39 17.29 7.22 2.58
N LEU A 40 16.09 7.80 2.80
CA LEU A 40 15.48 8.67 1.81
C LEU A 40 16.32 9.93 1.56
N LYS A 41 16.86 10.55 2.60
CA LYS A 41 17.74 11.71 2.48
C LYS A 41 18.98 11.39 1.65
N ASP A 42 19.59 10.24 1.89
CA ASP A 42 20.75 9.79 1.11
C ASP A 42 20.38 9.53 -0.35
N PHE A 43 19.25 8.88 -0.61
CA PHE A 43 18.72 8.65 -1.94
C PHE A 43 18.46 9.95 -2.72
N VAL A 44 17.94 10.97 -2.05
CA VAL A 44 17.74 12.31 -2.60
C VAL A 44 19.07 13.03 -2.85
N ASN A 45 19.98 13.03 -1.87
CA ASN A 45 21.27 13.70 -1.96
C ASN A 45 22.17 13.09 -3.07
N GLN A 46 22.11 11.78 -3.26
CA GLN A 46 22.80 11.06 -4.34
C GLN A 46 22.12 11.23 -5.71
N LYS A 47 21.09 12.08 -5.81
CA LYS A 47 20.31 12.34 -7.03
C LYS A 47 19.68 11.08 -7.67
N GLN A 48 19.42 10.06 -6.84
CA GLN A 48 18.81 8.82 -7.30
C GLN A 48 17.30 8.97 -7.49
N PHE A 49 16.64 9.84 -6.71
CA PHE A 49 15.24 10.22 -6.97
C PHE A 49 15.17 11.20 -8.14
N ARG A 50 15.33 10.68 -9.33
CA ARG A 50 15.42 11.45 -10.59
C ARG A 50 14.10 12.10 -10.94
N ASP A 51 14.17 13.17 -11.74
CA ASP A 51 12.95 13.72 -12.35
C ASP A 51 12.28 12.70 -13.28
N ARG A 52 10.97 12.85 -13.47
CA ARG A 52 10.13 11.90 -14.23
C ARG A 52 10.23 10.47 -13.70
N SER A 53 10.14 10.32 -12.39
CA SER A 53 10.18 9.00 -11.75
C SER A 53 9.15 8.81 -10.65
N ILE A 54 8.87 7.55 -10.35
CA ILE A 54 7.97 7.09 -9.31
C ILE A 54 8.56 5.85 -8.64
N PHE A 55 8.44 5.76 -7.32
CA PHE A 55 8.67 4.51 -6.58
C PHE A 55 7.67 4.37 -5.43
N HIS A 56 7.62 3.21 -4.82
CA HIS A 56 6.84 3.00 -3.60
C HIS A 56 7.75 2.51 -2.48
N GLN A 57 7.40 2.90 -1.26
CA GLN A 57 8.06 2.44 -0.05
C GLN A 57 7.11 2.57 1.13
N HIS A 58 7.37 1.79 2.19
CA HIS A 58 6.55 1.77 3.42
C HIS A 58 7.17 2.72 4.45
N PHE A 59 7.16 4.02 4.15
CA PHE A 59 7.62 5.06 5.06
C PHE A 59 6.52 5.48 6.03
N ASP A 60 6.89 5.70 7.27
CA ASP A 60 6.04 6.37 8.25
C ASP A 60 5.97 7.89 7.97
N ALA A 61 4.83 8.51 8.33
CA ALA A 61 4.61 9.95 8.12
C ALA A 61 5.25 10.77 9.25
N GLU A 62 6.58 10.88 9.23
CA GLU A 62 7.37 11.54 10.25
C GLU A 62 7.91 12.89 9.76
N PRO A 63 8.14 13.87 10.68
CA PRO A 63 8.70 15.18 10.34
C PRO A 63 10.02 15.08 9.58
N GLU A 64 10.90 14.16 9.97
CA GLU A 64 12.21 13.92 9.37
C GLU A 64 12.09 13.44 7.92
N LEU A 65 11.07 12.64 7.62
CA LEU A 65 10.77 12.21 6.26
C LEU A 65 10.38 13.39 5.37
N PHE A 66 9.53 14.28 5.89
CA PHE A 66 9.11 15.48 5.15
C PHE A 66 10.30 16.41 4.89
N GLU A 67 11.21 16.57 5.85
CA GLU A 67 12.44 17.32 5.65
C GLU A 67 13.33 16.70 4.56
N ALA A 68 13.48 15.38 4.58
CA ALA A 68 14.27 14.66 3.56
C ALA A 68 13.71 14.84 2.14
N MET A 69 12.40 15.01 2.00
CA MET A 69 11.73 15.20 0.70
C MET A 69 11.79 16.65 0.19
N LYS A 70 12.02 17.65 1.03
CA LYS A 70 11.97 19.08 0.64
C LYS A 70 12.78 19.41 -0.63
N PRO A 71 14.02 18.92 -0.82
CA PRO A 71 14.83 19.28 -1.98
C PRO A 71 14.24 18.83 -3.33
N VAL A 72 13.38 17.81 -3.32
CA VAL A 72 12.82 17.20 -4.53
C VAL A 72 11.30 17.38 -4.64
N ALA A 73 10.64 17.77 -3.54
CA ALA A 73 9.22 18.09 -3.42
C ALA A 73 8.31 17.11 -4.23
N PRO A 74 8.34 15.80 -3.94
CA PRO A 74 7.55 14.85 -4.71
C PRO A 74 6.06 15.02 -4.38
N HIS A 75 5.19 14.66 -5.33
CA HIS A 75 3.81 14.35 -4.96
C HIS A 75 3.80 13.04 -4.18
N VAL A 76 3.17 13.05 -3.00
CA VAL A 76 3.03 11.84 -2.18
C VAL A 76 1.61 11.30 -2.34
N VAL A 77 1.50 10.00 -2.56
CA VAL A 77 0.24 9.26 -2.65
C VAL A 77 0.25 8.15 -1.62
N THR A 78 -0.81 8.06 -0.84
CA THR A 78 -0.98 7.01 0.17
C THR A 78 -2.23 6.19 -0.15
N THR A 79 -2.08 4.88 -0.24
CA THR A 79 -3.22 3.99 -0.40
C THR A 79 -3.73 3.53 0.96
N ASN A 80 -5.05 3.53 1.10
CA ASN A 80 -5.78 3.02 2.25
C ASN A 80 -6.66 1.85 1.79
N ARG A 81 -6.85 0.83 2.62
CA ARG A 81 -7.66 -0.34 2.33
C ARG A 81 -8.31 -0.87 3.59
N ASN A 82 -9.48 -1.49 3.42
CA ASN A 82 -10.16 -2.18 4.51
C ASN A 82 -9.17 -3.04 5.33
N PRO A 83 -9.06 -2.84 6.66
CA PRO A 83 -8.09 -3.53 7.51
C PRO A 83 -8.19 -5.05 7.45
N TYR A 84 -9.41 -5.55 7.41
CA TYR A 84 -9.67 -6.99 7.36
C TYR A 84 -9.14 -7.61 6.05
N ASP A 85 -9.42 -6.98 4.91
CA ASP A 85 -8.88 -7.38 3.61
C ASP A 85 -7.37 -7.19 3.51
N THR A 86 -6.83 -6.16 4.15
CA THR A 86 -5.39 -5.91 4.20
C THR A 86 -4.68 -7.03 4.93
N PHE A 87 -5.19 -7.42 6.11
CA PHE A 87 -4.65 -8.55 6.87
C PHE A 87 -4.73 -9.86 6.07
N VAL A 88 -5.88 -10.19 5.49
CA VAL A 88 -6.03 -11.38 4.64
C VAL A 88 -5.05 -11.39 3.47
N SER A 89 -4.89 -10.23 2.81
CA SER A 89 -3.91 -10.09 1.72
C SER A 89 -2.48 -10.31 2.18
N LEU A 90 -2.13 -9.83 3.38
CA LEU A 90 -0.81 -10.00 3.97
C LEU A 90 -0.57 -11.45 4.40
N TYR A 91 -1.55 -12.08 5.03
CA TYR A 91 -1.49 -13.48 5.43
C TYR A 91 -1.21 -14.39 4.22
N PHE A 92 -1.99 -14.29 3.16
CA PHE A 92 -1.77 -15.10 1.96
C PHE A 92 -0.48 -14.72 1.23
N PHE A 93 -0.02 -13.49 1.32
CA PHE A 93 1.28 -13.11 0.80
C PHE A 93 2.41 -13.83 1.55
N ALA A 94 2.35 -13.87 2.89
CA ALA A 94 3.30 -14.62 3.71
C ALA A 94 3.30 -16.13 3.38
N GLN A 95 2.12 -16.73 3.16
CA GLN A 95 2.04 -18.15 2.80
C GLN A 95 2.71 -18.48 1.46
N ARG A 96 2.67 -17.57 0.49
CA ARG A 96 3.25 -17.76 -0.84
C ARG A 96 4.73 -17.41 -0.94
N HIS A 97 5.21 -16.57 -0.01
CA HIS A 97 6.59 -16.06 0.01
C HIS A 97 7.33 -16.49 1.28
N LYS A 98 7.35 -17.77 1.55
CA LYS A 98 7.95 -18.33 2.78
C LYS A 98 9.39 -17.88 2.99
N ASP A 99 10.17 -17.77 1.92
CA ASP A 99 11.60 -17.44 1.97
C ASP A 99 11.87 -15.92 1.93
N ALA A 100 10.83 -15.08 1.75
CA ALA A 100 11.02 -13.63 1.64
C ALA A 100 11.16 -12.92 2.99
N PHE A 101 10.84 -13.61 4.09
CA PHE A 101 10.85 -13.04 5.43
C PHE A 101 11.92 -13.72 6.29
N PRO A 102 12.97 -13.00 6.71
CA PRO A 102 13.90 -13.50 7.71
C PRO A 102 13.14 -13.95 8.98
N GLU A 103 13.67 -14.93 9.71
CA GLU A 103 13.04 -15.47 10.91
C GLU A 103 12.71 -14.38 11.94
N ALA A 104 13.55 -13.36 12.07
CA ALA A 104 13.32 -12.23 12.96
C ALA A 104 12.23 -11.24 12.48
N HIS A 105 11.74 -11.38 11.25
CA HIS A 105 10.69 -10.49 10.74
C HIS A 105 9.31 -10.92 11.29
N PRO A 106 8.49 -10.01 11.88
CA PRO A 106 7.22 -10.42 12.50
C PRO A 106 6.28 -11.22 11.58
N VAL A 107 6.27 -10.94 10.28
CA VAL A 107 5.46 -11.68 9.29
C VAL A 107 5.81 -13.17 9.24
N SER A 108 7.05 -13.57 9.60
CA SER A 108 7.47 -14.97 9.66
C SER A 108 6.64 -15.80 10.63
N MET A 109 6.06 -15.18 11.66
CA MET A 109 5.14 -15.83 12.60
C MET A 109 3.95 -16.50 11.90
N MET A 110 3.52 -16.00 10.76
CA MET A 110 2.36 -16.51 10.01
C MET A 110 2.74 -17.58 8.98
N VAL A 111 4.01 -17.68 8.60
CA VAL A 111 4.46 -18.53 7.49
C VAL A 111 4.18 -20.01 7.77
N GLY A 112 3.48 -20.67 6.85
CA GLY A 112 3.16 -22.09 6.92
C GLY A 112 2.09 -22.47 7.96
N LYS A 113 1.47 -21.50 8.63
CA LYS A 113 0.49 -21.75 9.70
C LYS A 113 -0.94 -21.45 9.23
N PRO A 114 -1.94 -22.24 9.69
CA PRO A 114 -3.34 -21.93 9.44
C PRO A 114 -3.72 -20.54 9.99
N VAL A 115 -4.73 -19.90 9.41
CA VAL A 115 -5.13 -18.55 9.80
C VAL A 115 -5.54 -18.42 11.27
N GLU A 116 -6.10 -19.49 11.86
CA GLU A 116 -6.50 -19.53 13.30
C GLU A 116 -5.37 -19.94 14.26
N HIS A 117 -4.14 -20.17 13.75
CA HIS A 117 -3.02 -20.53 14.61
C HIS A 117 -2.73 -19.41 15.63
N PRO A 118 -2.37 -19.74 16.89
CA PRO A 118 -2.09 -18.71 17.91
C PRO A 118 -1.10 -17.64 17.47
N ASP A 119 -0.03 -18.00 16.78
CA ASP A 119 0.97 -17.03 16.31
C ASP A 119 0.41 -16.07 15.25
N VAL A 120 -0.54 -16.53 14.42
CA VAL A 120 -1.23 -15.66 13.45
C VAL A 120 -2.15 -14.67 14.17
N LEU A 121 -2.83 -15.13 15.22
CA LEU A 121 -3.65 -14.27 16.08
C LEU A 121 -2.79 -13.27 16.86
N THR A 122 -1.63 -13.71 17.37
CA THR A 122 -0.66 -12.82 18.02
C THR A 122 -0.14 -11.76 17.03
N TYR A 123 0.23 -12.17 15.81
CA TYR A 123 0.62 -11.21 14.78
C TYR A 123 -0.48 -10.17 14.51
N LEU A 124 -1.73 -10.61 14.41
CA LEU A 124 -2.88 -9.73 14.20
C LEU A 124 -3.05 -8.74 15.34
N ALA A 125 -2.86 -9.18 16.58
CA ALA A 125 -3.03 -8.36 17.77
C ALA A 125 -1.90 -7.35 17.99
N GLU A 126 -0.65 -7.75 17.77
CA GLU A 126 0.53 -7.02 18.25
C GLU A 126 1.33 -6.33 17.12
N HIS A 127 1.35 -6.89 15.92
CA HIS A 127 2.19 -6.40 14.83
C HIS A 127 1.41 -5.75 13.69
N PHE A 128 0.26 -6.31 13.34
CA PHE A 128 -0.57 -5.76 12.25
C PHE A 128 -1.04 -4.31 12.49
N PRO A 129 -1.34 -3.87 13.72
CA PRO A 129 -1.79 -2.50 13.98
C PRO A 129 -0.80 -1.41 13.56
N THR A 130 0.48 -1.71 13.47
CA THR A 130 1.48 -0.76 12.94
C THR A 130 1.11 -0.24 11.56
N GLN A 131 0.46 -1.08 10.73
CA GLN A 131 -0.01 -0.67 9.40
C GLN A 131 -1.21 0.27 9.47
N LEU A 132 -2.08 0.10 10.47
CA LEU A 132 -3.24 0.97 10.69
C LEU A 132 -2.77 2.34 11.16
N TYR A 133 -1.84 2.39 12.12
CA TYR A 133 -1.25 3.63 12.61
C TYR A 133 -0.44 4.36 11.53
N MET A 134 0.27 3.63 10.67
CA MET A 134 0.94 4.23 9.50
C MET A 134 -0.08 4.90 8.59
N THR A 135 -1.22 4.27 8.31
CA THR A 135 -2.30 4.87 7.51
C THR A 135 -2.85 6.12 8.16
N GLU A 136 -3.19 6.04 9.47
CA GLU A 136 -3.68 7.17 10.26
C GLU A 136 -2.70 8.34 10.19
N ALA A 137 -1.41 8.10 10.45
CA ALA A 137 -0.38 9.14 10.44
C ALA A 137 -0.28 9.84 9.07
N TRP A 138 -0.36 9.10 7.97
CA TRP A 138 -0.39 9.70 6.63
C TRP A 138 -1.65 10.53 6.39
N MET A 139 -2.81 10.09 6.85
CA MET A 139 -4.07 10.86 6.75
C MET A 139 -3.99 12.14 7.57
N ASP A 140 -3.56 12.05 8.82
CA ASP A 140 -3.46 13.19 9.75
C ASP A 140 -2.40 14.21 9.31
N SER A 141 -1.33 13.76 8.66
CA SER A 141 -0.29 14.64 8.17
C SER A 141 -0.78 15.67 7.14
N GLY A 142 -1.84 15.37 6.40
CA GLY A 142 -2.30 16.18 5.26
C GLY A 142 -1.28 16.33 4.12
N LYS A 143 -0.17 15.57 4.16
CA LYS A 143 0.95 15.67 3.22
C LYS A 143 0.86 14.71 2.03
N SER A 144 -0.18 13.88 1.97
CA SER A 144 -0.37 12.92 0.88
C SER A 144 -1.76 13.02 0.24
N ILE A 145 -1.88 12.45 -0.94
CA ILE A 145 -3.15 12.22 -1.62
C ILE A 145 -3.61 10.83 -1.23
N ILE A 146 -4.69 10.76 -0.43
CA ILE A 146 -5.23 9.48 0.02
C ILE A 146 -6.06 8.84 -1.11
N VAL A 147 -5.81 7.56 -1.36
CA VAL A 147 -6.50 6.75 -2.36
C VAL A 147 -7.05 5.49 -1.68
N SER A 148 -8.38 5.36 -1.59
CA SER A 148 -9.02 4.13 -1.14
C SER A 148 -8.84 3.03 -2.19
N TYR A 149 -8.44 1.84 -1.73
CA TYR A 149 -8.38 0.65 -2.59
C TYR A 149 -9.76 0.30 -3.15
N GLU A 150 -10.78 0.42 -2.33
CA GLU A 150 -12.16 0.11 -2.67
C GLU A 150 -12.69 1.09 -3.74
N ASP A 151 -12.37 2.38 -3.62
CA ASP A 151 -12.72 3.36 -4.66
C ASP A 151 -11.99 3.03 -5.97
N LEU A 152 -10.69 2.71 -5.88
CA LEU A 152 -9.90 2.35 -7.05
C LEU A 152 -10.39 1.04 -7.69
N TYR A 153 -10.94 0.12 -6.90
CA TYR A 153 -11.52 -1.13 -7.37
C TYR A 153 -12.89 -0.92 -8.04
N ASN A 154 -13.77 -0.14 -7.41
CA ASN A 154 -15.15 0.06 -7.85
C ASN A 154 -15.25 1.02 -9.06
N ASP A 155 -14.50 2.13 -9.02
CA ASP A 155 -14.43 3.10 -10.12
C ASP A 155 -13.00 3.63 -10.29
N PRO A 156 -12.15 2.86 -10.99
CA PRO A 156 -10.76 3.23 -11.18
C PRO A 156 -10.60 4.52 -12.00
N TYR A 157 -11.48 4.79 -12.93
CA TYR A 157 -11.37 5.97 -13.80
C TYR A 157 -11.64 7.26 -13.06
N ALA A 158 -12.73 7.35 -12.30
CA ALA A 158 -13.05 8.52 -11.49
C ALA A 158 -12.03 8.69 -10.35
N THR A 159 -11.57 7.60 -9.76
CA THR A 159 -10.55 7.64 -8.69
C THR A 159 -9.23 8.19 -9.22
N VAL A 160 -8.74 7.70 -10.33
CA VAL A 160 -7.49 8.19 -10.94
C VAL A 160 -7.65 9.63 -11.44
N GLU A 161 -8.82 10.03 -11.91
CA GLU A 161 -9.08 11.43 -12.27
C GLU A 161 -8.96 12.36 -11.04
N ARG A 162 -9.55 11.98 -9.89
CA ARG A 162 -9.41 12.75 -8.64
C ARG A 162 -7.94 12.91 -8.23
N VAL A 163 -7.16 11.83 -8.31
CA VAL A 163 -5.71 11.85 -8.03
C VAL A 163 -4.97 12.75 -9.01
N ALA A 164 -5.27 12.61 -10.30
CA ALA A 164 -4.64 13.40 -11.35
C ALA A 164 -4.91 14.90 -11.18
N ARG A 165 -6.11 15.31 -10.81
CA ARG A 165 -6.41 16.72 -10.53
C ARG A 165 -5.54 17.33 -9.43
N ARG A 166 -5.06 16.52 -8.49
CA ARG A 166 -4.18 16.97 -7.40
C ARG A 166 -2.69 16.93 -7.75
N ILE A 167 -2.29 16.10 -8.70
CA ILE A 167 -0.90 16.01 -9.19
C ILE A 167 -0.70 16.91 -10.41
N LYS A 168 -1.34 16.53 -11.49
CA LYS A 168 -1.38 17.24 -12.77
C LYS A 168 -2.57 16.68 -13.56
N ALA A 169 -3.54 17.52 -13.89
CA ALA A 169 -4.70 17.11 -14.66
C ALA A 169 -4.30 16.42 -15.97
N ALA A 170 -5.02 15.37 -16.31
CA ALA A 170 -4.78 14.57 -17.51
C ALA A 170 -6.10 14.35 -18.29
N PRO A 171 -6.07 14.23 -19.61
CA PRO A 171 -7.27 13.92 -20.40
C PRO A 171 -7.83 12.56 -20.01
N MET A 172 -9.17 12.42 -20.00
CA MET A 172 -9.85 11.17 -19.65
C MET A 172 -9.39 9.97 -20.53
N GLY A 173 -9.10 10.21 -21.81
CA GLY A 173 -8.56 9.16 -22.69
C GLY A 173 -7.21 8.61 -22.22
N SER A 174 -6.34 9.47 -21.70
CA SER A 174 -5.06 9.04 -21.11
C SER A 174 -5.25 8.27 -19.80
N ILE A 175 -6.20 8.71 -18.97
CA ILE A 175 -6.57 8.04 -17.73
C ILE A 175 -7.08 6.63 -18.04
N ARG A 176 -8.06 6.48 -18.95
CA ARG A 176 -8.57 5.17 -19.37
C ARG A 176 -7.45 4.26 -19.84
N LYS A 177 -6.60 4.72 -20.76
CA LYS A 177 -5.48 3.95 -21.27
C LYS A 177 -4.53 3.46 -20.17
N ALA A 178 -4.21 4.32 -19.19
CA ALA A 178 -3.31 3.98 -18.08
C ALA A 178 -3.94 2.96 -17.12
N VAL A 179 -5.22 3.12 -16.79
CA VAL A 179 -5.98 2.20 -15.94
C VAL A 179 -6.11 0.83 -16.61
N ASP A 180 -6.54 0.78 -17.88
CA ASP A 180 -6.74 -0.47 -18.61
C ASP A 180 -5.42 -1.26 -18.77
N ALA A 181 -4.32 -0.57 -19.06
CA ALA A 181 -2.97 -1.18 -19.14
C ALA A 181 -2.43 -1.70 -17.80
N SER A 182 -3.05 -1.27 -16.69
CA SER A 182 -2.67 -1.65 -15.33
C SER A 182 -3.74 -2.49 -14.62
N SER A 183 -4.75 -3.00 -15.34
CA SER A 183 -5.76 -3.88 -14.76
C SER A 183 -5.15 -5.18 -14.25
N ALA A 184 -5.78 -5.81 -13.25
CA ALA A 184 -5.29 -7.05 -12.65
C ALA A 184 -5.09 -8.15 -13.71
N ASP A 185 -6.01 -8.25 -14.67
CA ASP A 185 -5.94 -9.26 -15.75
C ASP A 185 -4.76 -9.01 -16.70
N VAL A 186 -4.50 -7.74 -17.04
CA VAL A 186 -3.35 -7.37 -17.89
C VAL A 186 -2.04 -7.63 -17.15
N LEU A 187 -1.98 -7.28 -15.87
CA LEU A 187 -0.77 -7.49 -15.07
C LEU A 187 -0.48 -8.96 -14.83
N LYS A 188 -1.49 -9.78 -14.51
CA LYS A 188 -1.33 -11.24 -14.36
C LYS A 188 -0.80 -11.90 -15.63
N LYS A 189 -1.26 -11.49 -16.81
CA LYS A 189 -0.76 -12.03 -18.10
C LYS A 189 0.74 -11.80 -18.32
N ARG A 190 1.37 -10.87 -17.59
CA ARG A 190 2.81 -10.65 -17.64
C ARG A 190 3.62 -11.69 -16.86
N GLY A 191 2.96 -12.46 -15.98
CA GLY A 191 3.58 -13.53 -15.18
C GLY A 191 4.60 -13.06 -14.14
N GLY A 192 5.33 -14.00 -13.55
CA GLY A 192 6.45 -13.73 -12.66
C GLY A 192 6.06 -12.91 -11.43
N TYR A 193 6.56 -11.69 -11.32
CA TYR A 193 6.27 -10.78 -10.21
C TYR A 193 4.76 -10.65 -9.90
N TRP A 194 3.91 -10.64 -10.94
CA TRP A 194 2.47 -10.41 -10.79
C TRP A 194 1.71 -11.62 -10.28
N ASP A 195 2.12 -12.84 -10.63
CA ASP A 195 1.49 -14.07 -10.13
C ASP A 195 1.54 -14.15 -8.61
N VAL A 196 2.54 -13.51 -8.07
CA VAL A 196 2.82 -13.47 -6.66
C VAL A 196 2.09 -12.32 -5.96
N HIS A 197 2.07 -11.15 -6.57
CA HIS A 197 1.52 -9.93 -5.96
C HIS A 197 0.00 -9.83 -6.10
N ILE A 198 -0.59 -10.40 -7.15
CA ILE A 198 -2.02 -10.38 -7.40
C ILE A 198 -2.61 -11.76 -7.13
N ARG A 199 -3.27 -11.94 -5.96
CA ARG A 199 -4.00 -13.16 -5.64
C ARG A 199 -5.40 -13.14 -6.30
N THR A 200 -6.35 -12.49 -5.67
CA THR A 200 -7.75 -12.35 -6.13
C THR A 200 -8.02 -10.99 -6.73
N ALA A 201 -7.39 -9.93 -6.18
CA ALA A 201 -7.68 -8.53 -6.48
C ALA A 201 -9.17 -8.19 -6.23
N THR A 202 -9.73 -8.67 -5.10
CA THR A 202 -11.13 -8.52 -4.71
C THR A 202 -11.26 -7.68 -3.44
N VAL A 203 -12.47 -7.20 -3.20
CA VAL A 203 -12.90 -6.53 -1.96
C VAL A 203 -13.84 -7.47 -1.22
N GLY A 204 -13.74 -7.52 0.12
CA GLY A 204 -14.62 -8.34 0.97
C GLY A 204 -14.17 -9.79 1.17
N ASP A 205 -12.99 -10.16 0.70
CA ASP A 205 -12.43 -11.52 0.79
C ASP A 205 -12.22 -11.99 2.25
N TRP A 206 -12.10 -11.05 3.16
CA TRP A 206 -11.99 -11.31 4.59
C TRP A 206 -13.18 -12.07 5.18
N GLN A 207 -14.40 -11.88 4.63
CA GLN A 207 -15.62 -12.51 5.12
C GLN A 207 -15.59 -14.03 5.04
N SER A 208 -14.89 -14.58 4.07
CA SER A 208 -14.71 -16.03 3.90
C SER A 208 -13.46 -16.58 4.61
N THR A 209 -12.56 -15.72 5.07
CA THR A 209 -11.25 -16.13 5.61
C THR A 209 -11.17 -15.92 7.13
N LEU A 210 -11.69 -14.79 7.63
CA LEU A 210 -11.57 -14.44 9.05
C LEU A 210 -12.72 -15.03 9.86
N THR A 211 -12.40 -15.46 11.07
CA THR A 211 -13.38 -15.96 12.06
C THR A 211 -13.70 -14.90 13.11
N GLN A 212 -14.67 -15.17 13.95
CA GLN A 212 -15.05 -14.30 15.06
C GLN A 212 -13.89 -13.96 16.02
N LYS A 213 -12.87 -14.85 16.10
CA LYS A 213 -11.68 -14.59 16.92
C LYS A 213 -10.86 -13.41 16.35
N HIS A 214 -10.68 -13.38 15.04
CA HIS A 214 -9.96 -12.29 14.36
C HIS A 214 -10.71 -10.97 14.47
N LEU A 215 -12.03 -11.00 14.23
CA LEU A 215 -12.88 -9.81 14.33
C LEU A 215 -12.87 -9.24 15.74
N LYS A 216 -12.94 -10.12 16.76
CA LYS A 216 -12.86 -9.72 18.17
C LYS A 216 -11.55 -9.04 18.51
N ILE A 217 -10.41 -9.56 18.04
CA ILE A 217 -9.09 -8.94 18.27
C ILE A 217 -9.06 -7.51 17.70
N LEU A 218 -9.46 -7.34 16.44
CA LEU A 218 -9.45 -6.02 15.80
C LEU A 218 -10.44 -5.05 16.46
N ARG A 219 -11.62 -5.53 16.84
CA ARG A 219 -12.63 -4.70 17.50
C ARG A 219 -12.20 -4.28 18.90
N ASP A 220 -11.73 -5.21 19.72
CA ASP A 220 -11.49 -4.94 21.15
C ASP A 220 -10.24 -4.09 21.37
N SER A 221 -9.26 -4.20 20.48
CA SER A 221 -7.96 -3.52 20.65
C SER A 221 -7.72 -2.35 19.69
N HIS A 222 -8.39 -2.32 18.53
CA HIS A 222 -8.02 -1.41 17.43
C HIS A 222 -9.23 -0.68 16.80
N ALA A 223 -10.40 -0.71 17.44
CA ALA A 223 -11.61 -0.09 16.91
C ALA A 223 -11.44 1.38 16.56
N ASP A 224 -10.75 2.14 17.41
CA ASP A 224 -10.61 3.58 17.23
C ASP A 224 -9.78 3.93 15.99
N VAL A 225 -8.63 3.29 15.80
CA VAL A 225 -7.82 3.51 14.60
C VAL A 225 -8.52 3.05 13.33
N ILE A 226 -9.27 1.94 13.38
CA ILE A 226 -10.07 1.45 12.25
C ILE A 226 -11.11 2.49 11.83
N ARG A 227 -11.83 3.10 12.78
CA ARG A 227 -12.78 4.18 12.48
C ARG A 227 -12.09 5.43 11.94
N LYS A 228 -10.97 5.84 12.54
CA LYS A 228 -10.20 7.02 12.09
C LYS A 228 -9.70 6.89 10.65
N ILE A 229 -9.29 5.71 10.23
CA ILE A 229 -8.90 5.49 8.83
C ILE A 229 -10.07 5.25 7.88
N GLY A 230 -11.33 5.42 8.37
CA GLY A 230 -12.53 5.48 7.55
C GLY A 230 -13.25 4.15 7.34
N TYR A 231 -13.03 3.13 8.20
CA TYR A 231 -13.69 1.84 8.07
C TYR A 231 -14.59 1.49 9.26
N GLU A 232 -15.59 0.68 8.99
CA GLU A 232 -16.48 0.13 10.02
C GLU A 232 -15.76 -0.96 10.83
N VAL A 233 -16.10 -1.03 12.10
CA VAL A 233 -15.64 -2.06 13.02
C VAL A 233 -16.71 -3.15 13.08
N VAL A 234 -16.34 -4.36 12.73
CA VAL A 234 -17.22 -5.52 12.61
C VAL A 234 -17.13 -6.41 13.87
#